data_1885b91084be3eddcfd43925f4039796
#
_entry.id   1885b91084be3eddcfd43925f4039796
#
_cell.length_a   1.000
_cell.length_b   1.000
_cell.length_c   1.000
_cell.angle_alpha   90.00
_cell.angle_beta   90.00
_cell.angle_gamma   90.00
#
_symmetry.space_group_name_H-M   'P 1'
#
loop_
_entity.id
_entity.type
_entity.pdbx_description
1 polymer ?
#
loop_
_entity_poly.entity_id
_entity_poly.type
_entity_poly.pdbx_seq_one_letter_code
_entity_poly.pdbx_strand_id
1 'polypeptide(L)'
;MKHDLPPLDALKVFESAARQLSFSLAARELCITKGAVSYQIRRLEEVLDCALFQRTVRQVYLTHAGQQLLQTTQRSFAELDATIKHIKPGDSAHDVLIGVSTYVALRWLSPRISAFNQANPDISLLLQHSVNAENFRIQDVDFAIRWCGMDDETSPQRPLELPMPLFPVCSPSLLESAGCGDAGIRVTDLSQAELASTALLCEDRSLDLWQAWYARQADGKQPPALANPRRVIADANVRTQAAIDGQGWTMADALMQRELDAGDLVAPFTHQLDGFGYAIQTSQSRYVSRKAQELRSWLVEHA
;
A
#
# COMPACT_ATOMS: atom_id res chain seq x y z
N MET A 1 1.53 20.39 27.94
CA MET A 1 1.47 19.08 28.64
C MET A 1 2.89 18.67 29.02
N LYS A 2 3.11 18.26 30.27
CA LYS A 2 4.41 17.70 30.68
C LYS A 2 4.37 16.22 30.31
N HIS A 3 5.15 15.81 29.30
CA HIS A 3 5.24 14.40 28.92
C HIS A 3 6.12 13.69 29.95
N ASP A 4 5.60 12.63 30.55
CA ASP A 4 6.32 11.78 31.50
C ASP A 4 7.11 10.70 30.74
N LEU A 5 7.98 11.18 29.84
CA LEU A 5 8.82 10.32 29.00
C LEU A 5 10.15 10.06 29.69
N PRO A 6 10.70 8.85 29.55
CA PRO A 6 12.09 8.57 29.91
C PRO A 6 13.05 9.50 29.15
N PRO A 7 14.30 9.67 29.62
CA PRO A 7 15.29 10.45 28.89
C PRO A 7 15.46 9.94 27.45
N LEU A 8 15.42 10.85 26.47
CA LEU A 8 15.51 10.50 25.03
C LEU A 8 16.81 9.75 24.69
N ASP A 9 17.91 10.07 25.38
CA ASP A 9 19.18 9.34 25.22
C ASP A 9 19.06 7.87 25.63
N ALA A 10 18.31 7.58 26.71
CA ALA A 10 18.06 6.20 27.12
C ALA A 10 17.21 5.45 26.09
N LEU A 11 16.21 6.09 25.50
CA LEU A 11 15.39 5.51 24.41
C LEU A 11 16.22 5.28 23.13
N LYS A 12 17.13 6.20 22.79
CA LYS A 12 18.05 6.05 21.65
C LYS A 12 19.02 4.88 21.85
N VAL A 13 19.59 4.75 23.05
CA VAL A 13 20.46 3.63 23.41
C VAL A 13 19.69 2.31 23.39
N PHE A 14 18.45 2.32 23.89
CA PHE A 14 17.58 1.15 23.86
C PHE A 14 17.28 0.71 22.42
N GLU A 15 16.86 1.63 21.54
CA GLU A 15 16.56 1.33 20.12
C GLU A 15 17.73 0.64 19.44
N SER A 16 18.94 1.21 19.54
CA SER A 16 20.14 0.65 18.93
C SER A 16 20.47 -0.75 19.49
N ALA A 17 20.40 -0.92 20.82
CA ALA A 17 20.67 -2.20 21.47
C ALA A 17 19.62 -3.27 21.14
N ALA A 18 18.36 -2.88 21.03
CA ALA A 18 17.24 -3.76 20.72
C ALA A 18 17.24 -4.21 19.27
N ARG A 19 17.50 -3.31 18.33
CA ARG A 19 17.59 -3.62 16.90
C ARG A 19 18.75 -4.57 16.59
N GLN A 20 19.89 -4.40 17.27
CA GLN A 20 21.08 -5.23 17.03
C GLN A 20 21.14 -6.47 17.92
N LEU A 21 20.28 -6.59 18.93
CA LEU A 21 20.34 -7.62 19.98
C LEU A 21 21.75 -7.76 20.60
N SER A 22 22.47 -6.63 20.64
CA SER A 22 23.89 -6.59 21.05
C SER A 22 24.28 -5.25 21.67
N PHE A 23 24.60 -5.27 22.96
CA PHE A 23 25.09 -4.08 23.65
C PHE A 23 26.46 -3.61 23.17
N SER A 24 27.28 -4.53 22.65
CA SER A 24 28.60 -4.18 22.10
C SER A 24 28.49 -3.50 20.74
N LEU A 25 27.57 -3.91 19.89
CA LEU A 25 27.32 -3.27 18.59
C LEU A 25 26.67 -1.90 18.79
N ALA A 26 25.66 -1.79 19.67
CA ALA A 26 25.05 -0.52 20.03
C ALA A 26 26.07 0.49 20.58
N ALA A 27 27.00 0.03 21.43
CA ALA A 27 28.08 0.86 21.95
C ALA A 27 28.98 1.45 20.84
N ARG A 28 29.31 0.63 19.83
CA ARG A 28 30.06 1.08 18.65
C ARG A 28 29.28 2.08 17.80
N GLU A 29 28.02 1.77 17.51
CA GLU A 29 27.15 2.64 16.70
C GLU A 29 26.99 4.03 17.33
N LEU A 30 26.79 4.06 18.66
CA LEU A 30 26.57 5.30 19.40
C LEU A 30 27.87 5.98 19.92
N CYS A 31 29.02 5.43 19.58
CA CYS A 31 30.33 5.94 20.04
C CYS A 31 30.43 6.09 21.57
N ILE A 32 29.86 5.14 22.35
CA ILE A 32 29.90 5.10 23.81
C ILE A 32 30.44 3.75 24.29
N THR A 33 30.72 3.62 25.59
CA THR A 33 31.18 2.36 26.15
C THR A 33 30.03 1.35 26.35
N LYS A 34 30.35 0.05 26.31
CA LYS A 34 29.38 -1.01 26.64
C LYS A 34 28.79 -0.85 28.05
N GLY A 35 29.61 -0.34 28.99
CA GLY A 35 29.15 -0.03 30.34
C GLY A 35 28.10 1.07 30.37
N ALA A 36 28.26 2.13 29.53
CA ALA A 36 27.30 3.20 29.38
C ALA A 36 25.99 2.69 28.79
N VAL A 37 26.05 1.83 27.74
CA VAL A 37 24.85 1.19 27.21
C VAL A 37 24.12 0.40 28.29
N SER A 38 24.82 -0.46 29.03
CA SER A 38 24.23 -1.27 30.10
C SER A 38 23.62 -0.42 31.22
N TYR A 39 24.22 0.69 31.55
CA TYR A 39 23.73 1.64 32.54
C TYR A 39 22.44 2.31 32.07
N GLN A 40 22.42 2.83 30.85
CA GLN A 40 21.23 3.50 30.27
C GLN A 40 20.03 2.53 30.16
N ILE A 41 20.27 1.30 29.71
CA ILE A 41 19.21 0.27 29.64
C ILE A 41 18.65 -0.04 31.02
N ARG A 42 19.53 -0.26 32.01
CA ARG A 42 19.09 -0.53 33.40
C ARG A 42 18.25 0.62 33.94
N ARG A 43 18.72 1.86 33.78
CA ARG A 43 17.96 3.05 34.18
C ARG A 43 16.61 3.15 33.51
N LEU A 44 16.50 2.78 32.22
CA LEU A 44 15.26 2.76 31.50
C LEU A 44 14.31 1.68 32.04
N GLU A 45 14.82 0.48 32.31
CA GLU A 45 14.08 -0.62 32.94
C GLU A 45 13.58 -0.25 34.35
N GLU A 46 14.37 0.48 35.12
CA GLU A 46 13.97 1.01 36.43
C GLU A 46 12.87 2.05 36.35
N VAL A 47 12.92 2.97 35.36
CA VAL A 47 11.87 3.99 35.16
C VAL A 47 10.56 3.35 34.71
N LEU A 48 10.63 2.29 33.90
CA LEU A 48 9.46 1.60 33.37
C LEU A 48 8.95 0.48 34.27
N ASP A 49 9.66 0.19 35.36
CA ASP A 49 9.41 -0.92 36.30
C ASP A 49 9.19 -2.27 35.58
N CYS A 50 9.91 -2.48 34.48
CA CYS A 50 9.87 -3.74 33.74
C CYS A 50 11.16 -4.02 33.00
N ALA A 51 11.50 -5.32 32.84
CA ALA A 51 12.63 -5.75 32.04
C ALA A 51 12.29 -5.64 30.54
N LEU A 52 13.19 -5.01 29.78
CA LEU A 52 13.10 -4.90 28.32
C LEU A 52 13.92 -5.97 27.61
N PHE A 53 14.95 -6.49 28.29
CA PHE A 53 15.83 -7.52 27.77
C PHE A 53 15.88 -8.75 28.67
N GLN A 54 15.89 -9.92 28.04
CA GLN A 54 16.28 -11.18 28.65
C GLN A 54 17.73 -11.47 28.29
N ARG A 55 18.62 -11.64 29.32
CA ARG A 55 20.04 -11.89 29.13
C ARG A 55 20.36 -13.34 29.47
N THR A 56 20.90 -14.05 28.50
CA THR A 56 21.53 -15.37 28.74
C THR A 56 23.03 -15.22 28.68
N VAL A 57 23.77 -16.26 29.02
CA VAL A 57 25.25 -16.26 29.01
C VAL A 57 25.79 -15.94 27.59
N ARG A 58 25.04 -16.24 26.52
CA ARG A 58 25.52 -16.13 25.14
C ARG A 58 24.76 -15.15 24.28
N GLN A 59 23.54 -14.77 24.66
CA GLN A 59 22.62 -14.00 23.79
C GLN A 59 21.75 -13.04 24.60
N VAL A 60 21.31 -11.99 23.91
CA VAL A 60 20.37 -11.00 24.40
C VAL A 60 19.10 -11.11 23.56
N TYR A 61 17.96 -11.19 24.22
CA TYR A 61 16.64 -11.23 23.59
C TYR A 61 15.78 -10.09 24.13
N LEU A 62 14.77 -9.70 23.39
CA LEU A 62 13.76 -8.75 23.87
C LEU A 62 12.67 -9.49 24.64
N THR A 63 12.18 -8.86 25.71
CA THR A 63 10.90 -9.23 26.32
C THR A 63 9.73 -8.75 25.44
N HIS A 64 8.51 -9.13 25.77
CA HIS A 64 7.31 -8.61 25.09
C HIS A 64 7.25 -7.06 25.23
N ALA A 65 7.52 -6.51 26.43
CA ALA A 65 7.60 -5.06 26.65
C ALA A 65 8.71 -4.42 25.81
N GLY A 66 9.87 -5.07 25.70
CA GLY A 66 10.97 -4.62 24.84
C GLY A 66 10.58 -4.59 23.36
N GLN A 67 9.85 -5.57 22.87
CA GLN A 67 9.36 -5.60 21.47
C GLN A 67 8.38 -4.45 21.21
N GLN A 68 7.41 -4.22 22.09
CA GLN A 68 6.46 -3.11 21.97
C GLN A 68 7.16 -1.75 21.99
N LEU A 69 8.11 -1.55 22.92
CA LEU A 69 8.85 -0.30 23.00
C LEU A 69 9.72 -0.09 21.77
N LEU A 70 10.37 -1.15 21.22
CA LEU A 70 11.19 -1.06 20.00
C LEU A 70 10.37 -0.57 18.82
N GLN A 71 9.19 -1.15 18.58
CA GLN A 71 8.32 -0.73 17.48
C GLN A 71 7.93 0.75 17.60
N THR A 72 7.62 1.19 18.83
CA THR A 72 7.22 2.58 19.08
C THR A 72 8.38 3.54 18.93
N THR A 73 9.57 3.23 19.48
CA THR A 73 10.76 4.09 19.40
C THR A 73 11.26 4.20 17.96
N GLN A 74 11.31 3.10 17.22
CA GLN A 74 11.70 3.13 15.80
C GLN A 74 10.80 4.06 14.99
N ARG A 75 9.48 3.96 15.17
CA ARG A 75 8.52 4.83 14.49
C ARG A 75 8.74 6.30 14.87
N SER A 76 8.81 6.61 16.16
CA SER A 76 8.95 7.98 16.63
C SER A 76 10.28 8.62 16.18
N PHE A 77 11.37 7.85 16.19
CA PHE A 77 12.66 8.35 15.71
C PHE A 77 12.70 8.55 14.20
N ALA A 78 12.04 7.68 13.44
CA ALA A 78 11.89 7.86 11.99
C ALA A 78 11.07 9.13 11.66
N GLU A 79 10.00 9.41 12.41
CA GLU A 79 9.20 10.63 12.27
C GLU A 79 10.02 11.89 12.61
N LEU A 80 10.80 11.85 13.70
CA LEU A 80 11.69 12.95 14.07
C LEU A 80 12.79 13.18 13.02
N ASP A 81 13.43 12.11 12.54
CA ASP A 81 14.49 12.20 11.53
C ASP A 81 13.93 12.76 10.20
N ALA A 82 12.76 12.31 9.76
CA ALA A 82 12.08 12.87 8.60
C ALA A 82 11.80 14.37 8.78
N THR A 83 11.27 14.78 9.95
CA THR A 83 10.98 16.19 10.25
C THR A 83 12.27 17.03 10.27
N ILE A 84 13.33 16.53 10.88
CA ILE A 84 14.63 17.22 10.94
C ILE A 84 15.23 17.39 9.53
N LYS A 85 15.13 16.36 8.69
CA LYS A 85 15.54 16.45 7.28
C LYS A 85 14.76 17.53 6.51
N HIS A 86 13.47 17.66 6.76
CA HIS A 86 12.66 18.73 6.16
C HIS A 86 13.01 20.15 6.66
N ILE A 87 13.44 20.27 7.92
CA ILE A 87 13.82 21.56 8.52
C ILE A 87 15.22 22.00 8.06
N LYS A 88 16.12 21.04 7.82
CA LYS A 88 17.48 21.36 7.39
C LYS A 88 17.49 21.77 5.93
N PRO A 89 17.95 22.99 5.59
CA PRO A 89 18.18 23.35 4.18
C PRO A 89 19.34 22.50 3.64
N GLY A 90 19.04 21.56 2.77
CA GLY A 90 20.02 20.66 2.14
C GLY A 90 19.42 19.97 0.93
N ASP A 91 20.18 19.19 0.18
CA ASP A 91 19.82 18.54 -1.09
C ASP A 91 18.51 17.71 -1.08
N SER A 92 18.08 17.24 0.10
CA SER A 92 16.82 16.52 0.28
C SER A 92 15.56 17.40 0.30
N ALA A 93 15.70 18.75 0.28
CA ALA A 93 14.56 19.67 0.21
C ALA A 93 13.82 19.62 -1.14
N HIS A 94 14.34 18.87 -2.09
CA HIS A 94 13.81 18.74 -3.45
C HIS A 94 13.05 17.44 -3.69
N ASP A 95 13.17 16.46 -2.81
CA ASP A 95 12.55 15.15 -3.01
C ASP A 95 11.11 15.14 -2.49
N VAL A 96 10.20 14.66 -3.34
CA VAL A 96 8.81 14.37 -2.97
C VAL A 96 8.64 12.86 -2.94
N LEU A 97 8.25 12.34 -1.78
CA LEU A 97 8.07 10.91 -1.56
C LEU A 97 6.60 10.52 -1.68
N ILE A 98 6.28 9.73 -2.69
CA ILE A 98 4.92 9.27 -3.00
C ILE A 98 4.79 7.80 -2.66
N GLY A 99 3.77 7.46 -1.86
CA GLY A 99 3.36 6.08 -1.64
C GLY A 99 2.32 5.65 -2.68
N VAL A 100 2.59 4.55 -3.39
CA VAL A 100 1.73 4.10 -4.48
C VAL A 100 1.86 2.60 -4.72
N SER A 101 0.77 1.92 -5.16
CA SER A 101 0.90 0.53 -5.61
C SER A 101 1.67 0.44 -6.92
N THR A 102 2.34 -0.70 -7.17
CA THR A 102 3.05 -0.96 -8.44
C THR A 102 2.12 -0.82 -9.64
N TYR A 103 0.87 -1.18 -9.49
CA TYR A 103 -0.18 -1.09 -10.51
C TYR A 103 -0.48 0.36 -10.91
N VAL A 104 -0.77 1.23 -9.93
CA VAL A 104 -1.06 2.65 -10.17
C VAL A 104 0.20 3.40 -10.61
N ALA A 105 1.36 3.06 -10.04
CA ALA A 105 2.63 3.65 -10.44
C ALA A 105 2.90 3.46 -11.93
N LEU A 106 2.69 2.23 -12.43
CA LEU A 106 2.95 1.89 -13.84
C LEU A 106 1.92 2.51 -14.79
N ARG A 107 0.64 2.41 -14.46
CA ARG A 107 -0.46 2.67 -15.40
C ARG A 107 -0.99 4.10 -15.37
N TRP A 108 -1.01 4.70 -14.20
CA TRP A 108 -1.58 6.04 -14.02
C TRP A 108 -0.53 7.11 -13.76
N LEU A 109 0.39 6.87 -12.82
CA LEU A 109 1.34 7.89 -12.37
C LEU A 109 2.48 8.10 -13.37
N SER A 110 3.15 7.02 -13.82
CA SER A 110 4.32 7.09 -14.69
C SER A 110 4.08 7.88 -15.99
N PRO A 111 2.97 7.69 -16.73
CA PRO A 111 2.70 8.47 -17.92
C PRO A 111 2.58 9.99 -17.66
N ARG A 112 2.07 10.37 -16.48
CA ARG A 112 1.83 11.76 -16.08
C ARG A 112 3.09 12.43 -15.53
N ILE A 113 3.92 11.70 -14.83
CA ILE A 113 5.15 12.22 -14.20
C ILE A 113 6.12 12.81 -15.23
N SER A 114 6.17 12.28 -16.44
CA SER A 114 7.06 12.81 -17.49
C SER A 114 6.77 14.28 -17.80
N ALA A 115 5.51 14.65 -17.93
CA ALA A 115 5.11 16.05 -18.17
C ALA A 115 5.39 16.94 -16.96
N PHE A 116 5.13 16.43 -15.75
CA PHE A 116 5.44 17.15 -14.52
C PHE A 116 6.93 17.47 -14.38
N ASN A 117 7.79 16.47 -14.60
CA ASN A 117 9.25 16.64 -14.49
C ASN A 117 9.82 17.64 -15.52
N GLN A 118 9.22 17.71 -16.71
CA GLN A 118 9.61 18.69 -17.71
C GLN A 118 9.30 20.13 -17.26
N ALA A 119 8.16 20.32 -16.58
CA ALA A 119 7.74 21.62 -16.06
C ALA A 119 8.45 21.98 -14.73
N ASN A 120 8.93 21.00 -13.97
CA ASN A 120 9.50 21.18 -12.63
C ASN A 120 10.82 20.39 -12.48
N PRO A 121 11.89 20.76 -13.20
CA PRO A 121 13.15 19.99 -13.23
C PRO A 121 13.91 20.01 -11.90
N ASP A 122 13.56 20.89 -11.00
CA ASP A 122 14.14 21.03 -9.66
C ASP A 122 13.43 20.18 -8.59
N ILE A 123 12.39 19.42 -8.96
CA ILE A 123 11.68 18.50 -8.07
C ILE A 123 12.12 17.07 -8.39
N SER A 124 12.76 16.43 -7.43
CA SER A 124 13.09 15.01 -7.48
C SER A 124 11.94 14.20 -6.88
N LEU A 125 11.52 13.15 -7.57
CA LEU A 125 10.42 12.28 -7.13
C LEU A 125 10.97 10.94 -6.69
N LEU A 126 10.59 10.52 -5.49
CA LEU A 126 10.86 9.21 -4.93
C LEU A 126 9.55 8.44 -4.81
N LEU A 127 9.48 7.29 -5.46
CA LEU A 127 8.32 6.42 -5.38
C LEU A 127 8.58 5.30 -4.37
N GLN A 128 7.85 5.32 -3.27
CA GLN A 128 7.76 4.18 -2.38
C GLN A 128 6.60 3.30 -2.86
N HIS A 129 6.93 2.23 -3.53
CA HIS A 129 5.93 1.33 -4.09
C HIS A 129 5.87 0.01 -3.32
N SER A 130 4.68 -0.57 -3.27
CA SER A 130 4.40 -1.88 -2.69
C SER A 130 3.36 -2.58 -3.56
N VAL A 131 3.30 -3.90 -3.45
CA VAL A 131 2.23 -4.71 -4.07
C VAL A 131 0.86 -4.19 -3.62
N ASN A 132 0.69 -4.02 -2.31
CA ASN A 132 -0.52 -3.44 -1.73
C ASN A 132 -0.21 -2.07 -1.16
N ALA A 133 -0.99 -1.07 -1.56
CA ALA A 133 -0.86 0.30 -1.06
C ALA A 133 -1.08 0.42 0.46
N GLU A 134 -1.64 -0.59 1.12
CA GLU A 134 -1.80 -0.65 2.56
C GLU A 134 -0.51 -0.97 3.33
N ASN A 135 0.50 -1.52 2.65
CA ASN A 135 1.75 -1.97 3.28
C ASN A 135 2.70 -0.83 3.63
N PHE A 136 2.46 0.40 3.18
CA PHE A 136 3.22 1.56 3.64
C PHE A 136 2.37 2.47 4.53
N ARG A 137 3.04 3.07 5.51
CA ARG A 137 2.39 4.00 6.41
C ARG A 137 2.27 5.36 5.73
N ILE A 138 1.11 5.98 5.80
CA ILE A 138 0.87 7.33 5.27
C ILE A 138 1.82 8.38 5.89
N GLN A 139 2.33 8.10 7.08
CA GLN A 139 3.25 8.95 7.81
C GLN A 139 4.67 8.96 7.22
N ASP A 140 5.03 7.93 6.46
CA ASP A 140 6.37 7.78 5.91
C ASP A 140 6.52 8.43 4.53
N VAL A 141 5.41 8.88 3.91
CA VAL A 141 5.35 9.50 2.59
C VAL A 141 4.72 10.89 2.66
N ASP A 142 4.96 11.74 1.68
CA ASP A 142 4.35 13.07 1.60
C ASP A 142 2.86 12.97 1.28
N PHE A 143 2.51 12.07 0.38
CA PHE A 143 1.14 11.62 0.14
C PHE A 143 1.13 10.22 -0.47
N ALA A 144 -0.01 9.56 -0.40
CA ALA A 144 -0.21 8.25 -0.98
C ALA A 144 -1.40 8.24 -1.92
N ILE A 145 -1.31 7.45 -2.99
CA ILE A 145 -2.44 7.13 -3.87
C ILE A 145 -2.91 5.74 -3.50
N ARG A 146 -4.11 5.66 -2.93
CA ARG A 146 -4.65 4.41 -2.38
C ARG A 146 -5.99 4.06 -2.99
N TRP A 147 -6.19 2.76 -3.15
CA TRP A 147 -7.50 2.19 -3.44
C TRP A 147 -8.41 2.32 -2.22
N CYS A 148 -9.66 2.71 -2.44
CA CYS A 148 -10.64 2.85 -1.36
C CYS A 148 -12.07 2.77 -1.90
N GLY A 149 -13.03 2.51 -1.00
CA GLY A 149 -14.43 2.77 -1.27
C GLY A 149 -14.67 4.28 -1.36
N MET A 150 -15.45 4.73 -2.33
CA MET A 150 -15.75 6.15 -2.54
C MET A 150 -16.75 6.68 -1.51
N ASP A 151 -17.61 5.82 -0.96
CA ASP A 151 -18.65 6.16 0.02
C ASP A 151 -18.15 6.16 1.47
N ASP A 152 -16.87 5.85 1.70
CA ASP A 152 -16.30 5.78 3.05
C ASP A 152 -16.01 7.17 3.60
N GLU A 153 -16.97 7.76 4.32
CA GLU A 153 -16.86 9.08 4.98
C GLU A 153 -15.80 9.13 6.10
N THR A 154 -15.29 7.98 6.53
CA THR A 154 -14.30 7.91 7.64
C THR A 154 -12.87 8.23 7.17
N SER A 155 -12.64 8.30 5.88
CA SER A 155 -11.31 8.60 5.32
C SER A 155 -11.03 10.10 5.35
N PRO A 156 -9.90 10.55 5.95
CA PRO A 156 -9.58 11.96 6.05
C PRO A 156 -9.28 12.57 4.68
N GLN A 157 -9.78 13.78 4.47
CA GLN A 157 -9.56 14.68 3.33
C GLN A 157 -9.04 14.01 2.05
N ARG A 158 -9.92 13.82 1.09
CA ARG A 158 -9.63 13.26 -0.24
C ARG A 158 -9.56 14.38 -1.27
N PRO A 159 -8.39 15.00 -1.51
CA PRO A 159 -8.28 16.09 -2.48
C PRO A 159 -8.45 15.63 -3.94
N LEU A 160 -8.30 14.33 -4.21
CA LEU A 160 -8.51 13.72 -5.51
C LEU A 160 -9.27 12.41 -5.30
N GLU A 161 -10.38 12.27 -6.02
CA GLU A 161 -11.10 11.02 -6.16
C GLU A 161 -11.09 10.63 -7.63
N LEU A 162 -10.55 9.45 -7.91
CA LEU A 162 -10.57 8.83 -9.23
C LEU A 162 -11.53 7.63 -9.17
N PRO A 163 -12.82 7.82 -9.50
CA PRO A 163 -13.76 6.72 -9.56
C PRO A 163 -13.28 5.70 -10.58
N MET A 164 -13.20 4.45 -10.18
CA MET A 164 -12.76 3.33 -11.01
C MET A 164 -13.76 2.20 -10.89
N PRO A 165 -14.84 2.24 -11.67
CA PRO A 165 -15.79 1.14 -11.73
C PRO A 165 -15.09 -0.17 -12.09
N LEU A 166 -15.44 -1.24 -11.38
CA LEU A 166 -14.85 -2.55 -11.59
C LEU A 166 -15.72 -3.44 -12.46
N PHE A 167 -15.10 -4.20 -13.33
CA PHE A 167 -15.75 -5.17 -14.20
C PHE A 167 -14.86 -6.39 -14.45
N PRO A 168 -15.46 -7.58 -14.63
CA PRO A 168 -14.70 -8.80 -14.91
C PRO A 168 -14.11 -8.78 -16.32
N VAL A 169 -12.86 -9.26 -16.41
CA VAL A 169 -12.15 -9.49 -17.68
C VAL A 169 -11.47 -10.84 -17.70
N CYS A 170 -11.26 -11.37 -18.90
CA CYS A 170 -10.47 -12.56 -19.15
C CYS A 170 -9.78 -12.48 -20.51
N SER A 171 -8.89 -13.44 -20.84
CA SER A 171 -8.38 -13.57 -22.20
C SER A 171 -9.46 -14.03 -23.18
N PRO A 172 -9.38 -13.65 -24.49
CA PRO A 172 -10.28 -14.16 -25.52
C PRO A 172 -10.31 -15.69 -25.56
N SER A 173 -9.15 -16.35 -25.44
CA SER A 173 -9.03 -17.81 -25.47
C SER A 173 -9.78 -18.50 -24.33
N LEU A 174 -9.81 -17.88 -23.14
CA LEU A 174 -10.59 -18.42 -22.02
C LEU A 174 -12.09 -18.31 -22.30
N LEU A 175 -12.54 -17.21 -22.88
CA LEU A 175 -13.93 -16.99 -23.25
C LEU A 175 -14.39 -17.99 -24.31
N GLU A 176 -13.58 -18.24 -25.34
CA GLU A 176 -13.83 -19.25 -26.38
C GLU A 176 -13.92 -20.65 -25.78
N SER A 177 -13.01 -21.02 -24.89
CA SER A 177 -13.01 -22.34 -24.24
C SER A 177 -14.21 -22.57 -23.30
N ALA A 178 -14.80 -21.50 -22.79
CA ALA A 178 -16.04 -21.54 -22.00
C ALA A 178 -17.30 -21.70 -22.85
N GLY A 179 -17.18 -21.82 -24.19
CA GLY A 179 -18.31 -21.99 -25.09
C GLY A 179 -19.05 -20.70 -25.45
N CYS A 180 -18.51 -19.57 -25.06
CA CYS A 180 -19.07 -18.26 -25.30
C CYS A 180 -18.48 -17.66 -26.59
N GLY A 181 -18.87 -18.11 -27.75
CA GLY A 181 -18.37 -17.75 -29.08
C GLY A 181 -17.88 -16.32 -29.29
N ASP A 182 -17.37 -16.02 -30.46
CA ASP A 182 -16.70 -14.80 -30.95
C ASP A 182 -16.57 -13.60 -29.99
N ALA A 183 -15.35 -13.11 -29.77
CA ALA A 183 -14.99 -12.01 -28.85
C ALA A 183 -15.73 -10.66 -29.09
N GLY A 184 -16.60 -10.60 -30.08
CA GLY A 184 -17.49 -9.47 -30.40
C GLY A 184 -18.91 -9.56 -29.81
N ILE A 185 -19.26 -10.66 -29.12
CA ILE A 185 -20.59 -10.81 -28.52
C ILE A 185 -20.55 -10.21 -27.12
N ARG A 186 -21.30 -9.14 -26.89
CA ARG A 186 -21.68 -8.68 -25.55
C ARG A 186 -22.47 -9.79 -24.89
N VAL A 187 -21.84 -10.56 -24.03
CA VAL A 187 -22.49 -11.65 -23.31
C VAL A 187 -23.29 -11.04 -22.17
N THR A 188 -24.53 -10.73 -22.40
CA THR A 188 -25.48 -10.26 -21.37
C THR A 188 -25.91 -11.39 -20.44
N ASP A 189 -25.64 -12.65 -20.80
CA ASP A 189 -26.09 -13.85 -20.09
C ASP A 189 -25.00 -14.94 -20.03
N LEU A 190 -23.80 -14.63 -19.57
CA LEU A 190 -22.97 -15.72 -19.05
C LEU A 190 -23.71 -16.28 -17.84
N SER A 191 -24.24 -17.51 -18.03
CA SER A 191 -24.87 -18.21 -16.92
C SER A 191 -23.85 -18.36 -15.81
N GLN A 192 -24.31 -18.23 -14.58
CA GLN A 192 -23.47 -18.47 -13.39
C GLN A 192 -22.72 -19.82 -13.46
N ALA A 193 -23.22 -20.78 -14.24
CA ALA A 193 -22.61 -22.09 -14.46
C ALA A 193 -21.32 -22.00 -15.31
N GLU A 194 -21.22 -21.12 -16.25
CA GLU A 194 -20.05 -20.98 -17.13
C GLU A 194 -18.91 -20.22 -16.43
N LEU A 195 -19.23 -19.21 -15.63
CA LEU A 195 -18.27 -18.60 -14.72
C LEU A 195 -17.84 -19.58 -13.62
N ALA A 196 -18.75 -20.43 -13.12
CA ALA A 196 -18.49 -21.35 -12.01
C ALA A 196 -17.44 -22.45 -12.32
N SER A 197 -17.18 -22.74 -13.60
CA SER A 197 -16.18 -23.73 -14.01
C SER A 197 -14.75 -23.18 -14.10
N THR A 198 -14.57 -21.85 -14.13
CA THR A 198 -13.28 -21.21 -14.34
C THR A 198 -12.73 -20.58 -13.08
N ALA A 199 -11.40 -20.43 -12.98
CA ALA A 199 -10.76 -19.86 -11.81
C ALA A 199 -11.03 -18.34 -11.69
N LEU A 200 -11.23 -17.86 -10.46
CA LEU A 200 -11.22 -16.45 -10.12
C LEU A 200 -9.84 -16.07 -9.59
N LEU A 201 -9.25 -15.05 -10.20
CA LEU A 201 -7.99 -14.46 -9.78
C LEU A 201 -8.32 -13.35 -8.78
N CYS A 202 -7.84 -13.51 -7.54
CA CYS A 202 -8.19 -12.66 -6.42
C CYS A 202 -6.95 -12.00 -5.83
N GLU A 203 -7.09 -10.83 -5.23
CA GLU A 203 -6.02 -10.16 -4.52
C GLU A 203 -5.64 -10.90 -3.23
N ASP A 204 -6.65 -11.34 -2.53
CA ASP A 204 -6.54 -12.07 -1.27
C ASP A 204 -7.51 -13.28 -1.23
N ARG A 205 -7.71 -13.83 -0.04
CA ARG A 205 -8.63 -14.95 0.16
C ARG A 205 -10.09 -14.54 0.28
N SER A 206 -10.38 -13.25 0.44
CA SER A 206 -11.77 -12.77 0.39
C SER A 206 -12.28 -12.84 -1.06
N LEU A 207 -13.56 -12.88 -1.22
CA LEU A 207 -14.22 -12.76 -2.53
C LEU A 207 -15.12 -11.53 -2.55
N ASP A 208 -14.84 -10.57 -1.68
CA ASP A 208 -15.76 -9.47 -1.41
C ASP A 208 -16.13 -8.68 -2.67
N LEU A 209 -15.14 -8.37 -3.53
CA LEU A 209 -15.38 -7.70 -4.80
C LEU A 209 -16.20 -8.56 -5.77
N TRP A 210 -15.90 -9.85 -5.85
CA TRP A 210 -16.65 -10.78 -6.69
C TRP A 210 -18.09 -10.94 -6.19
N GLN A 211 -18.26 -11.10 -4.88
CA GLN A 211 -19.59 -11.20 -4.27
C GLN A 211 -20.40 -9.92 -4.46
N ALA A 212 -19.78 -8.74 -4.27
CA ALA A 212 -20.41 -7.45 -4.48
C ALA A 212 -20.85 -7.27 -5.94
N TRP A 213 -19.99 -7.66 -6.91
CA TRP A 213 -20.32 -7.60 -8.32
C TRP A 213 -21.50 -8.51 -8.68
N TYR A 214 -21.49 -9.77 -8.21
CA TYR A 214 -22.61 -10.69 -8.42
C TYR A 214 -23.90 -10.24 -7.75
N ALA A 215 -23.83 -9.67 -6.54
CA ALA A 215 -25.01 -9.17 -5.86
C ALA A 215 -25.68 -8.04 -6.63
N ARG A 216 -24.90 -7.19 -7.29
CA ARG A 216 -25.41 -6.10 -8.12
C ARG A 216 -26.07 -6.59 -9.41
N GLN A 217 -25.56 -7.67 -10.00
CA GLN A 217 -26.15 -8.32 -11.18
C GLN A 217 -27.45 -9.04 -10.83
N ALA A 218 -27.58 -9.55 -9.64
CA ALA A 218 -28.69 -10.41 -9.25
C ALA A 218 -30.03 -9.68 -8.99
N ASP A 219 -30.08 -8.35 -9.18
CA ASP A 219 -31.28 -7.52 -9.01
C ASP A 219 -32.02 -7.79 -7.69
N GLY A 220 -31.27 -7.87 -6.58
CA GLY A 220 -31.80 -8.14 -5.25
C GLY A 220 -32.01 -9.63 -4.92
N LYS A 221 -31.64 -10.55 -5.80
CA LYS A 221 -31.60 -11.99 -5.50
C LYS A 221 -30.29 -12.31 -4.74
N GLN A 222 -30.35 -13.31 -3.87
CA GLN A 222 -29.18 -13.75 -3.15
C GLN A 222 -28.09 -14.22 -4.14
N PRO A 223 -26.85 -13.66 -4.09
CA PRO A 223 -25.80 -14.10 -4.99
C PRO A 223 -25.50 -15.59 -4.73
N PRO A 224 -25.14 -16.35 -5.76
CA PRO A 224 -24.82 -17.75 -5.61
C PRO A 224 -23.56 -17.90 -4.76
N ALA A 225 -23.46 -19.00 -4.06
CA ALA A 225 -22.21 -19.39 -3.41
C ALA A 225 -21.13 -19.56 -4.49
N LEU A 226 -20.08 -18.73 -4.47
CA LEU A 226 -18.98 -18.81 -5.42
C LEU A 226 -18.15 -20.07 -5.12
N ALA A 227 -18.37 -21.11 -5.88
CA ALA A 227 -17.67 -22.40 -5.78
C ALA A 227 -16.42 -22.47 -6.69
N ASN A 228 -16.11 -21.39 -7.39
CA ASN A 228 -14.99 -21.33 -8.34
C ASN A 228 -13.64 -21.67 -7.68
N PRO A 229 -12.74 -22.35 -8.42
CA PRO A 229 -11.34 -22.40 -8.02
C PRO A 229 -10.78 -20.99 -7.84
N ARG A 230 -10.06 -20.76 -6.74
CA ARG A 230 -9.48 -19.45 -6.40
C ARG A 230 -7.99 -19.49 -6.59
N ARG A 231 -7.45 -18.46 -7.24
CA ARG A 231 -6.01 -18.23 -7.32
C ARG A 231 -5.71 -16.87 -6.71
N VAL A 232 -5.00 -16.87 -5.59
CA VAL A 232 -4.64 -15.63 -4.88
C VAL A 232 -3.34 -15.11 -5.48
N ILE A 233 -3.41 -13.94 -6.10
CA ILE A 233 -2.29 -13.22 -6.70
C ILE A 233 -2.40 -11.77 -6.22
N ALA A 234 -1.61 -11.42 -5.19
CA ALA A 234 -1.71 -10.10 -4.55
C ALA A 234 -1.33 -8.95 -5.48
N ASP A 235 -0.28 -9.10 -6.29
CA ASP A 235 0.14 -8.06 -7.25
C ASP A 235 -0.83 -7.97 -8.43
N ALA A 236 -1.44 -6.79 -8.62
CA ALA A 236 -2.42 -6.56 -9.67
C ALA A 236 -1.81 -6.67 -11.09
N ASN A 237 -0.52 -6.32 -11.29
CA ASN A 237 0.13 -6.47 -12.59
C ASN A 237 0.33 -7.95 -12.91
N VAL A 238 0.77 -8.76 -11.93
CA VAL A 238 0.92 -10.22 -12.09
C VAL A 238 -0.46 -10.86 -12.30
N ARG A 239 -1.48 -10.40 -11.59
CA ARG A 239 -2.85 -10.87 -11.74
C ARG A 239 -3.43 -10.56 -13.12
N THR A 240 -3.14 -9.36 -13.65
CA THR A 240 -3.49 -8.97 -15.04
C THR A 240 -2.79 -9.89 -16.04
N GLN A 241 -1.49 -10.15 -15.87
CA GLN A 241 -0.76 -11.06 -16.77
C GLN A 241 -1.33 -12.47 -16.70
N ALA A 242 -1.65 -12.97 -15.51
CA ALA A 242 -2.28 -14.28 -15.37
C ALA A 242 -3.65 -14.37 -16.08
N ALA A 243 -4.41 -13.28 -16.11
CA ALA A 243 -5.66 -13.23 -16.88
C ALA A 243 -5.42 -13.25 -18.39
N ILE A 244 -4.41 -12.51 -18.90
CA ILE A 244 -3.97 -12.54 -20.31
C ILE A 244 -3.55 -13.96 -20.71
N ASP A 245 -2.80 -14.64 -19.83
CA ASP A 245 -2.34 -16.02 -20.04
C ASP A 245 -3.48 -17.08 -19.92
N GLY A 246 -4.73 -16.65 -19.80
CA GLY A 246 -5.89 -17.56 -19.75
C GLY A 246 -6.05 -18.33 -18.44
N GLN A 247 -5.41 -17.89 -17.35
CA GLN A 247 -5.44 -18.60 -16.07
C GLN A 247 -6.74 -18.42 -15.28
N GLY A 248 -7.59 -17.45 -15.65
CA GLY A 248 -8.85 -17.17 -14.97
C GLY A 248 -9.39 -15.78 -15.25
N TRP A 249 -10.47 -15.45 -14.56
CA TRP A 249 -11.11 -14.13 -14.59
C TRP A 249 -10.51 -13.23 -13.52
N THR A 250 -10.31 -11.95 -13.83
CA THR A 250 -9.93 -10.92 -12.86
C THR A 250 -10.86 -9.73 -12.90
N MET A 251 -10.95 -8.99 -11.78
CA MET A 251 -11.57 -7.65 -11.79
C MET A 251 -10.59 -6.65 -12.39
N ALA A 252 -11.08 -5.88 -13.35
CA ALA A 252 -10.39 -4.80 -14.01
C ALA A 252 -11.01 -3.46 -13.66
N ASP A 253 -10.26 -2.39 -13.86
CA ASP A 253 -10.69 -1.00 -13.85
C ASP A 253 -10.24 -0.29 -15.15
N ALA A 254 -10.51 0.99 -15.27
CA ALA A 254 -10.15 1.78 -16.45
C ALA A 254 -8.64 1.84 -16.72
N LEU A 255 -7.78 1.51 -15.73
CA LEU A 255 -6.32 1.47 -15.93
C LEU A 255 -5.86 0.26 -16.75
N MET A 256 -6.73 -0.71 -17.03
CA MET A 256 -6.46 -1.83 -17.95
C MET A 256 -6.91 -1.55 -19.39
N GLN A 257 -7.23 -0.30 -19.73
CA GLN A 257 -7.71 0.06 -21.06
C GLN A 257 -6.75 -0.35 -22.18
N ARG A 258 -5.45 -0.30 -21.91
CA ARG A 258 -4.42 -0.68 -22.87
C ARG A 258 -4.52 -2.16 -23.29
N GLU A 259 -4.75 -3.05 -22.36
CA GLU A 259 -4.91 -4.49 -22.60
C GLU A 259 -6.24 -4.81 -23.30
N LEU A 260 -7.28 -4.02 -23.02
CA LEU A 260 -8.57 -4.11 -23.72
C LEU A 260 -8.43 -3.64 -25.17
N ASP A 261 -7.76 -2.50 -25.40
CA ASP A 261 -7.54 -1.95 -26.75
C ASP A 261 -6.63 -2.85 -27.60
N ALA A 262 -5.65 -3.52 -26.96
CA ALA A 262 -4.78 -4.48 -27.62
C ALA A 262 -5.49 -5.82 -27.95
N GLY A 263 -6.66 -6.08 -27.34
CA GLY A 263 -7.36 -7.34 -27.46
C GLY A 263 -6.77 -8.49 -26.64
N ASP A 264 -5.82 -8.18 -25.73
CA ASP A 264 -5.24 -9.17 -24.80
C ASP A 264 -6.27 -9.61 -23.75
N LEU A 265 -7.18 -8.71 -23.39
CA LEU A 265 -8.30 -8.94 -22.48
C LEU A 265 -9.63 -8.52 -23.14
N VAL A 266 -10.70 -9.16 -22.74
CA VAL A 266 -12.07 -8.82 -23.12
C VAL A 266 -12.93 -8.62 -21.88
N ALA A 267 -13.85 -7.65 -21.95
CA ALA A 267 -14.83 -7.33 -20.92
C ALA A 267 -16.24 -7.67 -21.44
N PRO A 268 -16.72 -8.91 -21.30
CA PRO A 268 -17.97 -9.34 -21.92
C PRO A 268 -19.22 -8.84 -21.19
N PHE A 269 -19.10 -8.32 -19.98
CA PHE A 269 -20.22 -7.87 -19.16
C PHE A 269 -20.49 -6.38 -19.33
N THR A 270 -21.76 -5.99 -19.33
CA THR A 270 -22.17 -4.58 -19.46
C THR A 270 -22.27 -3.84 -18.14
N HIS A 271 -22.49 -4.56 -17.04
CA HIS A 271 -22.61 -3.95 -15.72
C HIS A 271 -21.26 -3.87 -15.01
N GLN A 272 -21.12 -2.82 -14.23
CA GLN A 272 -19.93 -2.50 -13.48
C GLN A 272 -20.25 -2.38 -11.99
N LEU A 273 -19.27 -2.59 -11.16
CA LEU A 273 -19.35 -2.36 -9.72
C LEU A 273 -18.79 -0.98 -9.42
N ASP A 274 -19.67 -0.01 -9.15
CA ASP A 274 -19.31 1.35 -8.75
C ASP A 274 -19.01 1.43 -7.25
N GLY A 275 -18.59 2.60 -6.80
CA GLY A 275 -18.32 2.91 -5.39
C GLY A 275 -16.88 2.62 -4.97
N PHE A 276 -15.98 2.38 -5.92
CA PHE A 276 -14.55 2.17 -5.70
C PHE A 276 -13.70 3.13 -6.54
N GLY A 277 -12.44 3.31 -6.13
CA GLY A 277 -11.50 4.12 -6.87
C GLY A 277 -10.20 4.39 -6.13
N TYR A 278 -9.43 5.32 -6.66
CA TYR A 278 -8.19 5.78 -6.03
C TYR A 278 -8.38 7.17 -5.45
N ALA A 279 -7.80 7.39 -4.29
CA ALA A 279 -7.77 8.70 -3.65
C ALA A 279 -6.36 9.08 -3.22
N ILE A 280 -6.03 10.37 -3.28
CA ILE A 280 -4.83 10.91 -2.69
C ILE A 280 -5.09 11.14 -1.20
N GLN A 281 -4.28 10.53 -0.37
CA GLN A 281 -4.32 10.66 1.08
C GLN A 281 -3.04 11.29 1.59
N THR A 282 -3.16 12.20 2.56
CA THR A 282 -2.04 12.84 3.25
C THR A 282 -2.09 12.55 4.74
N SER A 283 -0.94 12.48 5.40
CA SER A 283 -0.90 12.40 6.85
C SER A 283 -1.30 13.74 7.48
N GLN A 284 -2.18 13.71 8.46
CA GLN A 284 -2.54 14.91 9.24
C GLN A 284 -1.41 15.34 10.19
N SER A 285 -0.52 14.43 10.56
CA SER A 285 0.57 14.64 11.52
C SER A 285 1.89 15.07 10.88
N ARG A 286 2.01 14.99 9.54
CA ARG A 286 3.24 15.29 8.82
C ARG A 286 3.14 16.64 8.11
N TYR A 287 4.20 17.43 8.21
CA TYR A 287 4.37 18.60 7.36
C TYR A 287 4.57 18.17 5.91
N VAL A 288 3.70 18.63 5.04
CA VAL A 288 3.80 18.40 3.59
C VAL A 288 4.57 19.55 2.97
N SER A 289 5.66 19.28 2.30
CA SER A 289 6.49 20.30 1.65
C SER A 289 5.70 21.08 0.58
N ARG A 290 6.11 22.31 0.28
CA ARG A 290 5.50 23.09 -0.79
C ARG A 290 5.54 22.34 -2.13
N LYS A 291 6.64 21.69 -2.45
CA LYS A 291 6.82 20.91 -3.68
C LYS A 291 5.89 19.70 -3.76
N ALA A 292 5.67 19.02 -2.64
CA ALA A 292 4.68 17.93 -2.57
C ALA A 292 3.25 18.45 -2.75
N GLN A 293 2.95 19.65 -2.26
CA GLN A 293 1.65 20.31 -2.51
C GLN A 293 1.49 20.69 -3.98
N GLU A 294 2.53 21.23 -4.61
CA GLU A 294 2.56 21.57 -6.03
C GLU A 294 2.31 20.33 -6.91
N LEU A 295 3.03 19.25 -6.65
CA LEU A 295 2.81 17.98 -7.37
C LEU A 295 1.38 17.43 -7.15
N ARG A 296 0.92 17.44 -5.92
CA ARG A 296 -0.44 16.98 -5.60
C ARG A 296 -1.50 17.79 -6.36
N SER A 297 -1.39 19.12 -6.37
CA SER A 297 -2.31 20.00 -7.09
C SER A 297 -2.27 19.72 -8.58
N TRP A 298 -1.07 19.57 -9.12
CA TRP A 298 -0.89 19.23 -10.54
C TRP A 298 -1.53 17.87 -10.90
N LEU A 299 -1.38 16.84 -10.05
CA LEU A 299 -2.01 15.54 -10.27
C LEU A 299 -3.55 15.63 -10.23
N VAL A 300 -4.11 16.48 -9.37
CA VAL A 300 -5.56 16.72 -9.31
C VAL A 300 -6.07 17.39 -10.58
N GLU A 301 -5.30 18.33 -11.14
CA GLU A 301 -5.68 19.05 -12.37
C GLU A 301 -5.55 18.19 -13.64
N HIS A 302 -4.72 17.11 -13.60
CA HIS A 302 -4.42 16.25 -14.75
C HIS A 302 -4.85 14.79 -14.52
N ALA A 303 -5.84 14.61 -13.70
CA ALA A 303 -6.37 13.32 -13.30
C ALA A 303 -7.10 12.56 -14.44
#